data_f0480399e3db0c1eaaae51041ec2cc7c
#
_entry.id   f0480399e3db0c1eaaae51041ec2cc7c
#
_cell.length_a   1.000
_cell.length_b   1.000
_cell.length_c   1.000
_cell.angle_alpha   90.00
_cell.angle_beta   90.00
_cell.angle_gamma   90.00
#
_symmetry.space_group_name_H-M   'P 1'
#
loop_
_entity.id
_entity.type
_entity.pdbx_description
1 polymer ?
#
loop_
_entity_poly.entity_id
_entity_poly.type
_entity_poly.pdbx_seq_one_letter_code
_entity_poly.pdbx_strand_id
1 'polypeptide(L)'
;MSQAGSESVTIIEVAQLAGVSKSTAARALAGYGSVSHKARQAVEAAADALGYQANALARSMITGKTTTIGVVIPDISNPYFANAVRGISTTAREAGYDVLLSSTEGELGLERRAVSVLAGKKADGVIVAPVSNEDTAHLEELESKGIAVTLLDRPAPKVTSASYVAVDHIGASALAVQHLLDLGHRDIGIVTEATALLPEQIRPEAAPSLRPAAARLLGYAMALRGAGIRYDPALVASSSYARHAAGDAVRYLLKSKPSVTALYCTDAEMSAGAFAALQDIGIDCPGHLSLVGFDDQDWATLVRPRLTVVEQPSYQLGRTAFKELTASMLTPNEKRRNRILGGRLVVRESTARSRSA
;
A
#
# COMPACT_ATOMS: atom_id res chain seq x y z
N MET A 1 -31.83 -27.06 -32.78
CA MET A 1 -31.85 -25.57 -32.67
C MET A 1 -30.42 -25.11 -32.87
N SER A 2 -30.14 -24.57 -34.06
CA SER A 2 -28.80 -24.13 -34.50
C SER A 2 -28.41 -22.88 -33.69
N GLN A 3 -27.27 -22.93 -33.00
CA GLN A 3 -26.64 -21.73 -32.42
C GLN A 3 -26.11 -20.88 -33.60
N ALA A 4 -26.81 -19.79 -33.88
CA ALA A 4 -26.28 -18.74 -34.74
C ALA A 4 -25.08 -18.12 -34.01
N GLY A 5 -23.86 -18.40 -34.46
CA GLY A 5 -22.66 -17.71 -34.04
C GLY A 5 -22.83 -16.23 -34.37
N SER A 6 -22.78 -15.34 -33.36
CA SER A 6 -22.69 -13.91 -33.58
C SER A 6 -21.36 -13.63 -34.29
N GLU A 7 -21.37 -13.36 -35.56
CA GLU A 7 -20.19 -12.86 -36.29
C GLU A 7 -19.75 -11.58 -35.59
N SER A 8 -18.59 -11.62 -34.95
CA SER A 8 -18.03 -10.42 -34.32
C SER A 8 -17.66 -9.41 -35.42
N VAL A 9 -18.16 -8.17 -35.28
CA VAL A 9 -17.82 -7.07 -36.17
C VAL A 9 -16.32 -6.95 -36.34
N THR A 10 -15.87 -6.81 -37.58
CA THR A 10 -14.45 -6.76 -37.90
C THR A 10 -13.98 -5.33 -38.22
N ILE A 11 -12.68 -5.08 -38.10
CA ILE A 11 -12.07 -3.80 -38.48
C ILE A 11 -12.26 -3.49 -40.00
N ILE A 12 -12.52 -4.51 -40.80
CA ILE A 12 -12.78 -4.33 -42.23
C ILE A 12 -14.14 -3.64 -42.44
N GLU A 13 -15.16 -4.05 -41.70
CA GLU A 13 -16.51 -3.42 -41.76
C GLU A 13 -16.49 -1.99 -41.23
N VAL A 14 -15.71 -1.72 -40.16
CA VAL A 14 -15.49 -0.36 -39.67
C VAL A 14 -14.80 0.50 -40.72
N ALA A 15 -13.77 -0.01 -41.38
CA ALA A 15 -13.07 0.72 -42.45
C ALA A 15 -13.96 1.02 -43.63
N GLN A 16 -14.81 0.05 -44.03
CA GLN A 16 -15.79 0.22 -45.13
C GLN A 16 -16.84 1.31 -44.78
N LEU A 17 -17.41 1.24 -43.57
CA LEU A 17 -18.40 2.23 -43.12
C LEU A 17 -17.80 3.65 -43.00
N ALA A 18 -16.55 3.74 -42.52
CA ALA A 18 -15.81 5.00 -42.39
C ALA A 18 -15.24 5.54 -43.72
N GLY A 19 -15.33 4.79 -44.85
CA GLY A 19 -14.78 5.20 -46.13
C GLY A 19 -13.25 5.31 -46.16
N VAL A 20 -12.52 4.49 -45.37
CA VAL A 20 -11.07 4.53 -45.28
C VAL A 20 -10.45 3.14 -45.51
N SER A 21 -9.13 3.09 -45.71
CA SER A 21 -8.43 1.80 -45.77
C SER A 21 -8.38 1.09 -44.40
N LYS A 22 -8.31 -0.26 -44.39
CA LYS A 22 -8.12 -1.06 -43.17
C LYS A 22 -6.95 -0.56 -42.31
N SER A 23 -5.83 -0.19 -42.96
CA SER A 23 -4.65 0.33 -42.26
C SER A 23 -4.90 1.72 -41.64
N THR A 24 -5.74 2.57 -42.28
CA THR A 24 -6.12 3.84 -41.73
C THR A 24 -7.07 3.68 -40.54
N ALA A 25 -8.07 2.77 -40.65
CA ALA A 25 -8.95 2.44 -39.53
C ALA A 25 -8.16 1.88 -38.33
N ALA A 26 -7.23 0.95 -38.57
CA ALA A 26 -6.39 0.39 -37.55
C ALA A 26 -5.54 1.46 -36.81
N ARG A 27 -4.92 2.38 -37.55
CA ARG A 27 -4.15 3.48 -36.99
C ARG A 27 -5.01 4.46 -36.20
N ALA A 28 -6.20 4.80 -36.72
CA ALA A 28 -7.14 5.68 -36.03
C ALA A 28 -7.58 5.12 -34.68
N LEU A 29 -8.02 3.86 -34.65
CA LEU A 29 -8.52 3.18 -33.45
C LEU A 29 -7.41 2.87 -32.42
N ALA A 30 -6.19 2.60 -32.89
CA ALA A 30 -5.07 2.33 -32.01
C ALA A 30 -4.34 3.62 -31.53
N GLY A 31 -4.71 4.79 -32.03
CA GLY A 31 -4.16 6.08 -31.60
C GLY A 31 -2.72 6.35 -32.04
N TYR A 32 -2.19 5.65 -33.06
CA TYR A 32 -0.82 5.82 -33.53
C TYR A 32 -0.73 6.24 -34.98
N GLY A 33 0.42 6.81 -35.35
CA GLY A 33 0.69 7.26 -36.74
C GLY A 33 -0.10 8.51 -37.15
N SER A 34 0.17 8.98 -38.35
CA SER A 34 -0.50 10.18 -38.92
C SER A 34 -1.84 9.79 -39.52
N VAL A 35 -2.93 10.19 -38.86
CA VAL A 35 -4.32 10.07 -39.37
C VAL A 35 -4.98 11.43 -39.25
N SER A 36 -5.60 11.94 -40.33
CA SER A 36 -6.30 13.22 -40.27
C SER A 36 -7.43 13.20 -39.25
N HIS A 37 -7.73 14.35 -38.64
CA HIS A 37 -8.81 14.49 -37.66
C HIS A 37 -10.16 14.00 -38.22
N LYS A 38 -10.47 14.37 -39.49
CA LYS A 38 -11.69 13.93 -40.18
C LYS A 38 -11.78 12.41 -40.33
N ALA A 39 -10.66 11.75 -40.71
CA ALA A 39 -10.65 10.29 -40.85
C ALA A 39 -10.78 9.60 -39.50
N ARG A 40 -10.15 10.14 -38.44
CA ARG A 40 -10.28 9.61 -37.08
C ARG A 40 -11.72 9.67 -36.58
N GLN A 41 -12.38 10.81 -36.73
CA GLN A 41 -13.80 10.97 -36.35
C GLN A 41 -14.73 10.04 -37.12
N ALA A 42 -14.50 9.85 -38.42
CA ALA A 42 -15.31 8.94 -39.24
C ALA A 42 -15.14 7.48 -38.79
N VAL A 43 -13.92 7.07 -38.40
CA VAL A 43 -13.62 5.71 -37.91
C VAL A 43 -14.21 5.47 -36.52
N GLU A 44 -14.11 6.45 -35.64
CA GLU A 44 -14.69 6.36 -34.28
C GLU A 44 -16.23 6.25 -34.37
N ALA A 45 -16.89 7.10 -35.18
CA ALA A 45 -18.33 7.05 -35.40
C ALA A 45 -18.77 5.70 -36.01
N ALA A 46 -18.00 5.17 -36.97
CA ALA A 46 -18.30 3.88 -37.59
C ALA A 46 -18.13 2.71 -36.60
N ALA A 47 -17.09 2.75 -35.74
CA ALA A 47 -16.87 1.76 -34.71
C ALA A 47 -18.01 1.75 -33.67
N ASP A 48 -18.44 2.93 -33.22
CA ASP A 48 -19.57 3.08 -32.29
C ASP A 48 -20.89 2.58 -32.91
N ALA A 49 -21.17 2.94 -34.16
CA ALA A 49 -22.37 2.51 -34.85
C ALA A 49 -22.48 1.01 -35.06
N LEU A 50 -21.34 0.32 -35.24
CA LEU A 50 -21.25 -1.14 -35.40
C LEU A 50 -21.06 -1.87 -34.08
N GLY A 51 -20.89 -1.19 -32.96
CA GLY A 51 -20.53 -1.81 -31.69
C GLY A 51 -19.14 -2.50 -31.72
N TYR A 52 -18.24 -2.04 -32.60
CA TYR A 52 -16.93 -2.60 -32.77
C TYR A 52 -16.04 -2.27 -31.56
N GLN A 53 -15.61 -3.30 -30.85
CA GLN A 53 -14.58 -3.17 -29.84
C GLN A 53 -13.21 -3.48 -30.43
N ALA A 54 -12.32 -2.47 -30.44
CA ALA A 54 -10.96 -2.69 -30.90
C ALA A 54 -10.30 -3.78 -30.08
N ASN A 55 -9.78 -4.82 -30.76
CA ASN A 55 -9.10 -5.92 -30.10
C ASN A 55 -7.84 -5.40 -29.40
N ALA A 56 -7.88 -5.36 -28.05
CA ALA A 56 -6.77 -4.90 -27.22
C ALA A 56 -5.46 -5.65 -27.50
N LEU A 57 -5.57 -6.97 -27.81
CA LEU A 57 -4.42 -7.81 -28.21
C LEU A 57 -3.81 -7.32 -29.53
N ALA A 58 -4.66 -7.04 -30.55
CA ALA A 58 -4.17 -6.52 -31.84
C ALA A 58 -3.51 -5.15 -31.67
N ARG A 59 -4.09 -4.27 -30.84
CA ARG A 59 -3.50 -2.96 -30.50
C ARG A 59 -2.15 -3.13 -29.81
N SER A 60 -2.05 -4.02 -28.83
CA SER A 60 -0.80 -4.25 -28.09
C SER A 60 0.31 -4.85 -28.98
N MET A 61 -0.03 -5.67 -29.96
CA MET A 61 0.93 -6.18 -30.95
C MET A 61 1.53 -5.09 -31.84
N ILE A 62 0.75 -4.03 -32.11
CA ILE A 62 1.18 -2.93 -32.96
C ILE A 62 1.94 -1.86 -32.14
N THR A 63 1.43 -1.51 -30.97
CA THR A 63 1.99 -0.43 -30.12
C THR A 63 3.10 -0.91 -29.19
N GLY A 64 3.21 -2.21 -28.97
CA GLY A 64 4.09 -2.80 -27.95
C GLY A 64 3.62 -2.55 -26.52
N LYS A 65 2.44 -1.94 -26.31
CA LYS A 65 1.88 -1.58 -25.00
C LYS A 65 0.48 -2.17 -24.82
N THR A 66 0.23 -2.69 -23.63
CA THR A 66 -1.09 -3.22 -23.27
C THR A 66 -1.99 -2.18 -22.58
N THR A 67 -1.44 -1.03 -22.19
CA THR A 67 -2.09 -0.04 -21.31
C THR A 67 -2.67 -0.68 -20.04
N THR A 68 -1.98 -1.68 -19.52
CA THR A 68 -2.39 -2.44 -18.34
C THR A 68 -1.24 -2.50 -17.36
N ILE A 69 -1.51 -2.22 -16.09
CA ILE A 69 -0.54 -2.40 -15.01
C ILE A 69 -0.99 -3.47 -14.03
N GLY A 70 -0.03 -4.15 -13.42
CA GLY A 70 -0.27 -5.05 -12.31
C GLY A 70 -0.18 -4.32 -10.97
N VAL A 71 -1.05 -4.70 -10.02
CA VAL A 71 -0.96 -4.28 -8.63
C VAL A 71 -1.02 -5.51 -7.75
N VAL A 72 0.03 -5.74 -6.97
CA VAL A 72 0.18 -6.91 -6.09
C VAL A 72 0.31 -6.42 -4.65
N ILE A 73 -0.66 -6.76 -3.82
CA ILE A 73 -0.74 -6.33 -2.41
C ILE A 73 -0.96 -7.52 -1.49
N PRO A 74 -0.60 -7.41 -0.19
CA PRO A 74 -0.81 -8.51 0.76
C PRO A 74 -2.28 -8.85 0.98
N ASP A 75 -3.12 -7.85 1.21
CA ASP A 75 -4.51 -8.06 1.61
C ASP A 75 -5.39 -6.89 1.15
N ILE A 76 -6.38 -7.19 0.30
CA ILE A 76 -7.37 -6.21 -0.16
C ILE A 76 -8.40 -5.85 0.91
N SER A 77 -8.59 -6.70 1.92
CA SER A 77 -9.51 -6.41 3.03
C SER A 77 -8.93 -5.39 4.01
N ASN A 78 -7.60 -5.19 3.99
CA ASN A 78 -6.94 -4.15 4.78
C ASN A 78 -7.22 -2.76 4.19
N PRO A 79 -7.93 -1.86 4.91
CA PRO A 79 -8.31 -0.54 4.42
C PRO A 79 -7.14 0.33 3.97
N TYR A 80 -5.94 0.15 4.54
CA TYR A 80 -4.73 0.84 4.11
C TYR A 80 -4.38 0.50 2.66
N PHE A 81 -4.31 -0.79 2.33
CA PHE A 81 -4.03 -1.23 0.96
C PHE A 81 -5.20 -0.96 0.02
N ALA A 82 -6.46 -1.14 0.47
CA ALA A 82 -7.63 -0.81 -0.32
C ALA A 82 -7.65 0.67 -0.74
N ASN A 83 -7.33 1.60 0.16
CA ASN A 83 -7.22 3.03 -0.15
C ASN A 83 -6.03 3.34 -1.08
N ALA A 84 -4.89 2.66 -0.90
CA ALA A 84 -3.76 2.79 -1.82
C ALA A 84 -4.12 2.31 -3.24
N VAL A 85 -4.78 1.16 -3.36
CA VAL A 85 -5.29 0.64 -4.66
C VAL A 85 -6.29 1.62 -5.28
N ARG A 86 -7.18 2.23 -4.49
CA ARG A 86 -8.09 3.28 -4.98
C ARG A 86 -7.32 4.48 -5.56
N GLY A 87 -6.25 4.91 -4.89
CA GLY A 87 -5.36 5.97 -5.37
C GLY A 87 -4.67 5.59 -6.69
N ILE A 88 -4.14 4.36 -6.79
CA ILE A 88 -3.55 3.80 -8.01
C ILE A 88 -4.59 3.78 -9.14
N SER A 89 -5.75 3.15 -8.90
CA SER A 89 -6.79 2.95 -9.93
C SER A 89 -7.38 4.26 -10.45
N THR A 90 -7.54 5.26 -9.56
CA THR A 90 -8.02 6.59 -10.00
C THR A 90 -7.01 7.23 -10.93
N THR A 91 -5.72 7.24 -10.56
CA THR A 91 -4.67 7.88 -11.36
C THR A 91 -4.37 7.10 -12.64
N ALA A 92 -4.46 5.76 -12.60
CA ALA A 92 -4.33 4.89 -13.77
C ALA A 92 -5.42 5.18 -14.81
N ARG A 93 -6.68 5.26 -14.39
CA ARG A 93 -7.81 5.59 -15.26
C ARG A 93 -7.68 6.98 -15.90
N GLU A 94 -7.24 7.99 -15.13
CA GLU A 94 -6.95 9.33 -15.65
C GLU A 94 -5.87 9.31 -16.75
N ALA A 95 -4.94 8.35 -16.69
CA ALA A 95 -3.87 8.16 -17.66
C ALA A 95 -4.18 7.12 -18.75
N GLY A 96 -5.40 6.55 -18.79
CA GLY A 96 -5.82 5.55 -19.78
C GLY A 96 -5.25 4.15 -19.56
N TYR A 97 -4.92 3.79 -18.31
CA TYR A 97 -4.46 2.47 -17.93
C TYR A 97 -5.52 1.66 -17.19
N ASP A 98 -5.59 0.37 -17.50
CA ASP A 98 -6.32 -0.62 -16.71
C ASP A 98 -5.45 -1.20 -15.59
N VAL A 99 -6.09 -1.63 -14.50
CA VAL A 99 -5.43 -2.19 -13.32
C VAL A 99 -5.84 -3.65 -13.14
N LEU A 100 -4.86 -4.56 -13.11
CA LEU A 100 -5.03 -5.95 -12.69
C LEU A 100 -4.54 -6.10 -11.25
N LEU A 101 -5.46 -6.34 -10.32
CA LEU A 101 -5.18 -6.48 -8.90
C LEU A 101 -5.03 -7.95 -8.51
N SER A 102 -4.01 -8.23 -7.69
CA SER A 102 -3.82 -9.53 -7.02
C SER A 102 -3.60 -9.33 -5.52
N SER A 103 -4.30 -10.10 -4.70
CA SER A 103 -4.05 -10.23 -3.25
C SER A 103 -3.24 -11.48 -2.99
N THR A 104 -2.20 -11.38 -2.13
CA THR A 104 -1.27 -12.48 -1.86
C THR A 104 -1.47 -13.11 -0.48
N GLU A 105 -2.33 -12.53 0.34
CA GLU A 105 -2.60 -12.96 1.72
C GLU A 105 -1.31 -13.10 2.58
N GLY A 106 -0.26 -12.36 2.18
CA GLY A 106 1.05 -12.43 2.82
C GLY A 106 1.86 -13.68 2.44
N GLU A 107 1.42 -14.47 1.45
CA GLU A 107 2.09 -15.69 1.01
C GLU A 107 2.99 -15.42 -0.20
N LEU A 108 4.28 -15.72 -0.05
CA LEU A 108 5.29 -15.53 -1.10
C LEU A 108 5.00 -16.37 -2.36
N GLY A 109 4.43 -17.57 -2.18
CA GLY A 109 4.03 -18.43 -3.31
C GLY A 109 2.95 -17.78 -4.18
N LEU A 110 1.97 -17.11 -3.55
CA LEU A 110 0.91 -16.38 -4.26
C LEU A 110 1.46 -15.13 -4.93
N GLU A 111 2.42 -14.41 -4.30
CA GLU A 111 3.08 -13.27 -4.92
C GLU A 111 3.85 -13.66 -6.19
N ARG A 112 4.66 -14.72 -6.14
CA ARG A 112 5.39 -15.25 -7.30
C ARG A 112 4.44 -15.62 -8.44
N ARG A 113 3.33 -16.29 -8.11
CA ARG A 113 2.32 -16.66 -9.11
C ARG A 113 1.66 -15.42 -9.73
N ALA A 114 1.27 -14.44 -8.93
CA ALA A 114 0.67 -13.18 -9.40
C ALA A 114 1.62 -12.46 -10.36
N VAL A 115 2.87 -12.31 -9.98
CA VAL A 115 3.93 -11.67 -10.80
C VAL A 115 4.11 -12.41 -12.13
N SER A 116 4.18 -13.74 -12.11
CA SER A 116 4.30 -14.55 -13.32
C SER A 116 3.10 -14.38 -14.26
N VAL A 117 1.87 -14.34 -13.71
CA VAL A 117 0.64 -14.10 -14.49
C VAL A 117 0.66 -12.72 -15.13
N LEU A 118 1.05 -11.68 -14.39
CA LEU A 118 1.14 -10.31 -14.90
C LEU A 118 2.18 -10.19 -16.01
N ALA A 119 3.35 -10.81 -15.84
CA ALA A 119 4.37 -10.88 -16.90
C ALA A 119 3.85 -11.61 -18.14
N GLY A 120 3.17 -12.75 -17.97
CA GLY A 120 2.55 -13.51 -19.08
C GLY A 120 1.45 -12.72 -19.81
N LYS A 121 0.71 -11.87 -19.10
CA LYS A 121 -0.28 -10.95 -19.67
C LYS A 121 0.35 -9.70 -20.28
N LYS A 122 1.68 -9.56 -20.24
CA LYS A 122 2.45 -8.41 -20.76
C LYS A 122 2.00 -7.09 -20.11
N ALA A 123 1.78 -7.09 -18.79
CA ALA A 123 1.56 -5.83 -18.07
C ALA A 123 2.73 -4.87 -18.34
N ASP A 124 2.43 -3.59 -18.63
CA ASP A 124 3.43 -2.58 -18.97
C ASP A 124 4.30 -2.21 -17.76
N GLY A 125 3.80 -2.45 -16.54
CA GLY A 125 4.52 -2.26 -15.29
C GLY A 125 3.78 -2.90 -14.10
N VAL A 126 4.47 -3.03 -12.96
CA VAL A 126 3.93 -3.65 -11.75
C VAL A 126 4.21 -2.77 -10.53
N ILE A 127 3.16 -2.53 -9.74
CA ILE A 127 3.27 -1.97 -8.38
C ILE A 127 3.11 -3.14 -7.41
N VAL A 128 4.07 -3.33 -6.51
CA VAL A 128 4.04 -4.47 -5.59
C VAL A 128 4.39 -4.03 -4.16
N ALA A 129 3.63 -4.53 -3.17
CA ALA A 129 3.99 -4.46 -1.76
C ALA A 129 4.60 -5.82 -1.36
N PRO A 130 5.95 -5.99 -1.39
CA PRO A 130 6.58 -7.31 -1.32
C PRO A 130 6.26 -8.08 -0.04
N VAL A 131 6.04 -9.38 -0.16
CA VAL A 131 5.87 -10.29 0.97
C VAL A 131 7.19 -10.49 1.71
N SER A 132 8.29 -10.57 0.96
CA SER A 132 9.64 -10.69 1.51
C SER A 132 10.54 -9.55 1.03
N ASN A 133 11.44 -9.07 1.88
CA ASN A 133 12.50 -8.13 1.51
C ASN A 133 13.82 -8.82 1.14
N GLU A 134 13.91 -10.12 1.37
CA GLU A 134 15.12 -10.94 1.11
C GLU A 134 14.95 -11.84 -0.12
N ASP A 135 13.81 -12.50 -0.25
CA ASP A 135 13.48 -13.39 -1.35
C ASP A 135 12.67 -12.65 -2.42
N THR A 136 13.36 -11.98 -3.33
CA THR A 136 12.83 -11.05 -4.32
C THR A 136 13.15 -11.44 -5.77
N ALA A 137 13.70 -12.65 -6.00
CA ALA A 137 14.17 -13.10 -7.31
C ALA A 137 13.10 -12.95 -8.43
N HIS A 138 11.84 -13.19 -8.13
CA HIS A 138 10.72 -13.02 -9.06
C HIS A 138 10.46 -11.56 -9.47
N LEU A 139 10.80 -10.60 -8.60
CA LEU A 139 10.72 -9.16 -8.91
C LEU A 139 11.94 -8.71 -9.73
N GLU A 140 13.13 -9.23 -9.40
CA GLU A 140 14.35 -9.00 -10.16
C GLU A 140 14.23 -9.56 -11.60
N GLU A 141 13.49 -10.68 -11.77
CA GLU A 141 13.17 -11.23 -13.08
C GLU A 141 12.28 -10.29 -13.92
N LEU A 142 11.32 -9.57 -13.33
CA LEU A 142 10.54 -8.54 -14.04
C LEU A 142 11.46 -7.45 -14.58
N GLU A 143 12.39 -6.96 -13.76
CA GLU A 143 13.37 -5.96 -14.18
C GLU A 143 14.20 -6.43 -15.36
N SER A 144 14.68 -7.70 -15.32
CA SER A 144 15.47 -8.30 -16.40
C SER A 144 14.70 -8.41 -17.72
N LYS A 145 13.36 -8.50 -17.65
CA LYS A 145 12.44 -8.51 -18.80
C LYS A 145 12.04 -7.10 -19.27
N GLY A 146 12.59 -6.05 -18.65
CA GLY A 146 12.27 -4.66 -18.96
C GLY A 146 10.89 -4.19 -18.49
N ILE A 147 10.25 -4.93 -17.56
CA ILE A 147 8.99 -4.54 -16.96
C ILE A 147 9.29 -3.63 -15.77
N ALA A 148 8.77 -2.40 -15.81
CA ALA A 148 8.98 -1.43 -14.73
C ALA A 148 8.33 -1.91 -13.41
N VAL A 149 9.05 -1.78 -12.30
CA VAL A 149 8.58 -2.13 -10.96
C VAL A 149 8.58 -0.91 -10.05
N THR A 150 7.50 -0.75 -9.28
CA THR A 150 7.45 0.20 -8.16
C THR A 150 7.11 -0.56 -6.88
N LEU A 151 7.98 -0.45 -5.89
CA LEU A 151 7.75 -1.01 -4.55
C LEU A 151 6.83 -0.09 -3.76
N LEU A 152 5.79 -0.66 -3.17
CA LEU A 152 4.80 0.03 -2.36
C LEU A 152 4.96 -0.35 -0.89
N ASP A 153 5.16 0.64 -0.01
CA ASP A 153 5.17 0.49 1.46
C ASP A 153 6.30 -0.39 2.02
N ARG A 154 6.64 -1.48 1.36
CA ARG A 154 7.61 -2.47 1.83
C ARG A 154 8.88 -2.46 0.99
N PRO A 155 10.07 -2.38 1.62
CA PRO A 155 11.32 -2.36 0.88
C PRO A 155 11.69 -3.74 0.32
N ALA A 156 12.37 -3.74 -0.82
CA ALA A 156 13.06 -4.89 -1.40
C ALA A 156 14.42 -4.43 -1.95
N PRO A 157 15.46 -4.37 -1.11
CA PRO A 157 16.75 -3.73 -1.47
C PRO A 157 17.46 -4.33 -2.68
N LYS A 158 17.20 -5.61 -2.97
CA LYS A 158 17.81 -6.31 -4.13
C LYS A 158 17.15 -5.93 -5.47
N VAL A 159 15.91 -5.44 -5.43
CA VAL A 159 15.19 -4.98 -6.63
C VAL A 159 15.71 -3.59 -6.97
N THR A 160 16.81 -3.59 -7.73
CA THR A 160 17.67 -2.42 -7.82
C THR A 160 17.22 -1.36 -8.81
N SER A 161 16.34 -1.58 -9.76
CA SER A 161 15.78 -0.59 -10.69
C SER A 161 14.38 -0.09 -10.32
N ALA A 162 13.78 -0.64 -9.24
CA ALA A 162 12.46 -0.23 -8.79
C ALA A 162 12.45 1.12 -8.07
N SER A 163 11.50 1.97 -8.34
CA SER A 163 11.16 3.10 -7.48
C SER A 163 10.52 2.59 -6.18
N TYR A 164 10.72 3.30 -5.08
CA TYR A 164 10.14 2.95 -3.78
C TYR A 164 9.26 4.08 -3.25
N VAL A 165 8.02 3.75 -2.92
CA VAL A 165 7.04 4.69 -2.40
C VAL A 165 6.49 4.15 -1.08
N ALA A 166 6.77 4.85 0.02
CA ALA A 166 6.41 4.42 1.37
C ALA A 166 6.02 5.59 2.27
N VAL A 167 5.57 5.24 3.47
CA VAL A 167 5.38 6.20 4.57
C VAL A 167 6.67 6.27 5.40
N ASP A 168 6.94 7.43 5.99
CA ASP A 168 7.94 7.57 7.06
C ASP A 168 7.45 6.88 8.33
N HIS A 169 7.63 5.56 8.40
CA HIS A 169 7.17 4.74 9.52
C HIS A 169 7.84 5.12 10.83
N ILE A 170 9.10 5.54 10.80
CA ILE A 170 9.85 5.96 11.99
C ILE A 170 9.30 7.28 12.50
N GLY A 171 9.20 8.29 11.63
CA GLY A 171 8.63 9.58 12.00
C GLY A 171 7.17 9.49 12.41
N ALA A 172 6.36 8.69 11.72
CA ALA A 172 4.97 8.44 12.08
C ALA A 172 4.82 7.83 13.48
N SER A 173 5.67 6.84 13.82
CA SER A 173 5.71 6.26 15.16
C SER A 173 6.18 7.26 16.21
N ALA A 174 7.19 8.06 15.88
CA ALA A 174 7.68 9.11 16.79
C ALA A 174 6.60 10.13 17.14
N LEU A 175 5.68 10.48 16.20
CA LEU A 175 4.55 11.38 16.48
C LEU A 175 3.63 10.82 17.58
N ALA A 176 3.31 9.53 17.53
CA ALA A 176 2.49 8.87 18.54
C ALA A 176 3.14 8.89 19.92
N VAL A 177 4.41 8.49 19.96
CA VAL A 177 5.16 8.38 21.21
C VAL A 177 5.43 9.76 21.81
N GLN A 178 5.80 10.75 20.99
CA GLN A 178 6.03 12.12 21.45
C GLN A 178 4.76 12.72 22.07
N HIS A 179 3.60 12.49 21.45
CA HIS A 179 2.31 12.93 22.02
C HIS A 179 2.09 12.36 23.44
N LEU A 180 2.37 11.08 23.65
CA LEU A 180 2.25 10.44 24.97
C LEU A 180 3.28 11.00 25.97
N LEU A 181 4.50 11.25 25.51
CA LEU A 181 5.55 11.87 26.33
C LEU A 181 5.19 13.29 26.76
N ASP A 182 4.60 14.08 25.86
CA ASP A 182 4.13 15.45 26.12
C ASP A 182 2.97 15.48 27.13
N LEU A 183 2.18 14.41 27.19
CA LEU A 183 1.14 14.18 28.20
C LEU A 183 1.70 13.66 29.55
N GLY A 184 3.01 13.50 29.67
CA GLY A 184 3.68 13.09 30.90
C GLY A 184 3.84 11.57 31.08
N HIS A 185 3.42 10.75 30.12
CA HIS A 185 3.61 9.31 30.19
C HIS A 185 5.10 8.96 30.07
N ARG A 186 5.55 7.96 30.87
CA ARG A 186 6.93 7.45 30.85
C ARG A 186 6.97 5.92 30.66
N ASP A 187 6.02 5.21 31.26
CA ASP A 187 5.81 3.76 31.07
C ASP A 187 4.81 3.56 29.95
N ILE A 188 5.33 3.56 28.73
CA ILE A 188 4.55 3.43 27.47
C ILE A 188 4.76 2.03 26.89
N GLY A 189 3.73 1.21 26.84
CA GLY A 189 3.77 -0.08 26.15
C GLY A 189 3.57 0.10 24.62
N ILE A 190 4.13 -0.80 23.83
CA ILE A 190 3.90 -0.88 22.38
C ILE A 190 3.29 -2.22 22.00
N VAL A 191 2.26 -2.23 21.15
CA VAL A 191 1.62 -3.42 20.60
C VAL A 191 1.94 -3.51 19.10
N THR A 192 2.61 -4.59 18.68
CA THR A 192 3.21 -4.68 17.35
C THR A 192 3.35 -6.11 16.85
N GLU A 193 3.42 -6.30 15.51
CA GLU A 193 3.85 -7.56 14.90
C GLU A 193 5.38 -7.78 14.99
N ALA A 194 6.16 -6.71 15.23
CA ALA A 194 7.60 -6.83 15.25
C ALA A 194 8.07 -7.53 16.52
N THR A 195 9.15 -8.31 16.41
CA THR A 195 9.87 -8.83 17.56
C THR A 195 10.60 -7.69 18.27
N ALA A 196 10.64 -7.73 19.60
CA ALA A 196 11.37 -6.75 20.41
C ALA A 196 12.83 -6.62 19.94
N LEU A 197 13.29 -5.37 19.84
CA LEU A 197 14.67 -5.09 19.45
C LEU A 197 15.62 -5.34 20.60
N LEU A 198 16.85 -5.75 20.27
CA LEU A 198 17.95 -5.64 21.20
C LEU A 198 18.46 -4.18 21.21
N PRO A 199 19.01 -3.68 22.34
CA PRO A 199 19.46 -2.28 22.44
C PRO A 199 20.44 -1.86 21.35
N GLU A 200 21.31 -2.75 20.90
CA GLU A 200 22.27 -2.53 19.81
C GLU A 200 21.64 -2.44 18.42
N GLN A 201 20.40 -2.90 18.26
CA GLN A 201 19.65 -2.82 17.01
C GLN A 201 18.92 -1.47 16.85
N ILE A 202 18.90 -0.64 17.89
CA ILE A 202 18.27 0.68 17.86
C ILE A 202 19.21 1.65 17.14
N ARG A 203 19.26 1.55 15.78
CA ARG A 203 20.13 2.34 14.91
C ARG A 203 19.34 2.93 13.75
N PRO A 204 19.44 4.26 13.52
CA PRO A 204 18.75 4.91 12.39
C PRO A 204 19.15 4.33 11.03
N GLU A 205 20.40 3.85 10.91
CA GLU A 205 20.97 3.32 9.67
C GLU A 205 20.27 2.03 9.19
N ALA A 206 19.60 1.32 10.09
CA ALA A 206 18.83 0.12 9.74
C ALA A 206 17.52 0.44 9.00
N ALA A 207 17.01 1.67 9.10
CA ALA A 207 15.70 2.09 8.62
C ALA A 207 15.36 1.69 7.18
N PRO A 208 16.27 1.85 6.18
CA PRO A 208 15.94 1.61 4.77
C PRO A 208 15.59 0.16 4.42
N SER A 209 15.96 -0.80 5.27
CA SER A 209 15.72 -2.23 5.03
C SER A 209 14.62 -2.82 5.92
N LEU A 210 14.10 -2.05 6.87
CA LEU A 210 13.10 -2.54 7.82
C LEU A 210 11.71 -2.62 7.20
N ARG A 211 10.99 -3.68 7.51
CA ARG A 211 9.55 -3.77 7.26
C ARG A 211 8.79 -2.77 8.15
N PRO A 212 7.57 -2.35 7.74
CA PRO A 212 6.82 -1.29 8.43
C PRO A 212 6.71 -1.46 9.95
N ALA A 213 6.34 -2.64 10.45
CA ALA A 213 6.21 -2.89 11.89
C ALA A 213 7.55 -2.72 12.64
N ALA A 214 8.65 -3.23 12.08
CA ALA A 214 9.98 -3.08 12.66
C ALA A 214 10.48 -1.62 12.62
N ALA A 215 10.16 -0.89 11.55
CA ALA A 215 10.48 0.53 11.45
C ALA A 215 9.68 1.38 12.46
N ARG A 216 8.40 1.04 12.69
CA ARG A 216 7.59 1.69 13.73
C ARG A 216 8.10 1.38 15.14
N LEU A 217 8.51 0.14 15.42
CA LEU A 217 9.15 -0.21 16.69
C LEU A 217 10.47 0.53 16.88
N LEU A 218 11.28 0.69 15.82
CA LEU A 218 12.50 1.51 15.88
C LEU A 218 12.15 2.98 16.20
N GLY A 219 11.12 3.56 15.56
CA GLY A 219 10.64 4.91 15.82
C GLY A 219 10.21 5.12 17.27
N TYR A 220 9.48 4.15 17.85
CA TYR A 220 9.13 4.15 19.26
C TYR A 220 10.37 4.16 20.15
N ALA A 221 11.32 3.25 19.93
CA ALA A 221 12.53 3.15 20.73
C ALA A 221 13.41 4.41 20.63
N MET A 222 13.48 5.01 19.44
CA MET A 222 14.21 6.26 19.23
C MET A 222 13.56 7.45 19.92
N ALA A 223 12.23 7.55 19.91
CA ALA A 223 11.50 8.62 20.60
C ALA A 223 11.69 8.55 22.12
N LEU A 224 11.61 7.35 22.72
CA LEU A 224 11.92 7.15 24.13
C LEU A 224 13.35 7.56 24.46
N ARG A 225 14.32 7.14 23.66
CA ARG A 225 15.73 7.51 23.85
C ARG A 225 15.94 9.01 23.76
N GLY A 226 15.26 9.67 22.81
CA GLY A 226 15.29 11.15 22.67
C GLY A 226 14.78 11.89 23.90
N ALA A 227 13.85 11.30 24.63
CA ALA A 227 13.32 11.80 25.90
C ALA A 227 14.14 11.35 27.15
N GLY A 228 15.28 10.71 26.97
CA GLY A 228 16.11 10.17 28.06
C GLY A 228 15.53 8.92 28.75
N ILE A 229 14.52 8.27 28.15
CA ILE A 229 13.90 7.06 28.68
C ILE A 229 14.57 5.84 28.08
N ARG A 230 14.99 4.92 28.95
CA ARG A 230 15.60 3.66 28.52
C ARG A 230 14.55 2.76 27.86
N TYR A 231 14.85 2.26 26.66
CA TYR A 231 14.04 1.23 26.02
C TYR A 231 14.03 -0.05 26.86
N ASP A 232 12.83 -0.55 27.18
CA ASP A 232 12.62 -1.83 27.89
C ASP A 232 11.92 -2.82 26.94
N PRO A 233 12.58 -3.90 26.49
CA PRO A 233 11.95 -4.93 25.67
C PRO A 233 10.71 -5.57 26.31
N ALA A 234 10.59 -5.54 27.64
CA ALA A 234 9.43 -6.08 28.35
C ALA A 234 8.16 -5.21 28.19
N LEU A 235 8.29 -4.00 27.63
CA LEU A 235 7.14 -3.14 27.25
C LEU A 235 6.68 -3.38 25.81
N VAL A 236 7.28 -4.35 25.10
CA VAL A 236 6.89 -4.71 23.72
C VAL A 236 5.96 -5.92 23.77
N ALA A 237 4.69 -5.68 23.49
CA ALA A 237 3.67 -6.72 23.30
C ALA A 237 3.67 -7.16 21.83
N SER A 238 4.52 -8.15 21.50
CA SER A 238 4.57 -8.71 20.15
C SER A 238 3.44 -9.73 19.95
N SER A 239 2.76 -9.65 18.79
CA SER A 239 1.70 -10.60 18.42
C SER A 239 1.69 -10.86 16.92
N SER A 240 0.94 -11.86 16.46
CA SER A 240 0.61 -12.01 15.05
C SER A 240 -0.36 -10.89 14.62
N TYR A 241 -0.44 -10.64 13.30
CA TYR A 241 -1.38 -9.67 12.72
C TYR A 241 -2.83 -10.20 12.82
N ALA A 242 -3.37 -10.15 14.04
CA ALA A 242 -4.73 -10.58 14.33
C ALA A 242 -5.24 -9.88 15.60
N ARG A 243 -6.46 -9.36 15.54
CA ARG A 243 -7.10 -8.60 16.62
C ARG A 243 -7.11 -9.34 17.95
N HIS A 244 -7.50 -10.62 17.96
CA HIS A 244 -7.54 -11.42 19.19
C HIS A 244 -6.15 -11.61 19.79
N ALA A 245 -5.14 -11.89 18.96
CA ALA A 245 -3.76 -12.08 19.42
C ALA A 245 -3.19 -10.78 20.01
N ALA A 246 -3.49 -9.63 19.40
CA ALA A 246 -3.12 -8.33 19.94
C ALA A 246 -3.78 -8.08 21.31
N GLY A 247 -5.06 -8.42 21.45
CA GLY A 247 -5.77 -8.33 22.73
C GLY A 247 -5.16 -9.20 23.82
N ASP A 248 -4.76 -10.44 23.49
CA ASP A 248 -4.08 -11.34 24.44
C ASP A 248 -2.71 -10.79 24.86
N ALA A 249 -1.95 -10.26 23.90
CA ALA A 249 -0.65 -9.64 24.18
C ALA A 249 -0.80 -8.42 25.11
N VAL A 250 -1.84 -7.59 24.92
CA VAL A 250 -2.16 -6.46 25.81
C VAL A 250 -2.51 -6.93 27.21
N ARG A 251 -3.39 -7.93 27.36
CA ARG A 251 -3.76 -8.49 28.65
C ARG A 251 -2.52 -9.03 29.40
N TYR A 252 -1.65 -9.74 28.68
CA TYR A 252 -0.40 -10.24 29.24
C TYR A 252 0.54 -9.09 29.67
N LEU A 253 0.74 -8.08 28.81
CA LEU A 253 1.58 -6.93 29.10
C LEU A 253 1.10 -6.21 30.37
N LEU A 254 -0.17 -5.85 30.44
CA LEU A 254 -0.72 -5.08 31.58
C LEU A 254 -0.68 -5.87 32.89
N LYS A 255 -0.82 -7.21 32.83
CA LYS A 255 -0.64 -8.08 34.00
C LYS A 255 0.81 -8.11 34.47
N SER A 256 1.78 -8.18 33.55
CA SER A 256 3.22 -8.28 33.86
C SER A 256 3.87 -6.93 34.19
N LYS A 257 3.31 -5.84 33.67
CA LYS A 257 3.80 -4.45 33.83
C LYS A 257 2.64 -3.51 34.25
N PRO A 258 2.19 -3.59 35.51
CA PRO A 258 1.08 -2.75 36.00
C PRO A 258 1.36 -1.25 36.01
N SER A 259 2.63 -0.85 35.87
CA SER A 259 3.05 0.56 35.79
C SER A 259 2.76 1.22 34.44
N VAL A 260 2.38 0.45 33.40
CA VAL A 260 2.07 0.99 32.09
C VAL A 260 0.87 1.94 32.17
N THR A 261 1.09 3.19 31.76
CA THR A 261 0.07 4.24 31.78
C THR A 261 -0.43 4.61 30.39
N ALA A 262 0.24 4.15 29.34
CA ALA A 262 -0.16 4.37 27.94
C ALA A 262 0.25 3.20 27.04
N LEU A 263 -0.54 2.99 26.00
CA LEU A 263 -0.25 2.04 24.92
C LEU A 263 -0.17 2.78 23.58
N TYR A 264 0.81 2.39 22.78
CA TYR A 264 0.90 2.72 21.36
C TYR A 264 0.77 1.45 20.53
N CYS A 265 -0.17 1.44 19.57
CA CYS A 265 -0.40 0.33 18.66
C CYS A 265 0.14 0.67 17.28
N THR A 266 0.80 -0.30 16.61
CA THR A 266 1.52 -0.03 15.37
C THR A 266 0.71 -0.19 14.10
N ASP A 267 -0.52 -0.68 14.18
CA ASP A 267 -1.45 -0.82 13.06
C ASP A 267 -2.91 -0.93 13.52
N ALA A 268 -3.82 -1.06 12.56
CA ALA A 268 -5.25 -1.09 12.82
C ALA A 268 -5.73 -2.30 13.61
N GLU A 269 -5.20 -3.50 13.32
CA GLU A 269 -5.59 -4.73 14.04
C GLU A 269 -5.04 -4.73 15.48
N MET A 270 -3.80 -4.23 15.67
CA MET A 270 -3.25 -3.99 17.01
C MET A 270 -4.09 -3.00 17.79
N SER A 271 -4.50 -1.88 17.13
CA SER A 271 -5.34 -0.85 17.74
C SER A 271 -6.70 -1.39 18.17
N ALA A 272 -7.37 -2.14 17.30
CA ALA A 272 -8.67 -2.74 17.59
C ALA A 272 -8.59 -3.81 18.69
N GLY A 273 -7.53 -4.65 18.66
CA GLY A 273 -7.29 -5.67 19.67
C GLY A 273 -7.01 -5.07 21.05
N ALA A 274 -6.16 -4.04 21.10
CA ALA A 274 -5.87 -3.33 22.33
C ALA A 274 -7.12 -2.67 22.91
N PHE A 275 -7.88 -1.95 22.08
CA PHE A 275 -9.11 -1.28 22.50
C PHE A 275 -10.13 -2.28 23.08
N ALA A 276 -10.38 -3.39 22.38
CA ALA A 276 -11.27 -4.46 22.86
C ALA A 276 -10.76 -5.07 24.18
N ALA A 277 -9.46 -5.35 24.29
CA ALA A 277 -8.90 -5.92 25.52
C ALA A 277 -9.09 -4.99 26.73
N LEU A 278 -8.91 -3.66 26.56
CA LEU A 278 -9.13 -2.69 27.65
C LEU A 278 -10.60 -2.70 28.09
N GLN A 279 -11.54 -2.77 27.15
CA GLN A 279 -12.97 -2.87 27.47
C GLN A 279 -13.29 -4.16 28.22
N ASP A 280 -12.79 -5.31 27.76
CA ASP A 280 -13.04 -6.63 28.37
C ASP A 280 -12.57 -6.71 29.82
N ILE A 281 -11.41 -6.10 30.12
CA ILE A 281 -10.83 -6.12 31.48
C ILE A 281 -11.23 -4.92 32.34
N GLY A 282 -12.12 -4.04 31.81
CA GLY A 282 -12.67 -2.89 32.55
C GLY A 282 -11.68 -1.78 32.86
N ILE A 283 -10.63 -1.62 32.03
CA ILE A 283 -9.68 -0.51 32.16
C ILE A 283 -10.26 0.73 31.46
N ASP A 284 -10.45 1.79 32.23
CA ASP A 284 -10.94 3.07 31.72
C ASP A 284 -9.89 3.76 30.82
N CYS A 285 -10.28 4.01 29.60
CA CYS A 285 -9.50 4.76 28.61
C CYS A 285 -10.22 6.09 28.34
N PRO A 286 -9.54 7.24 28.50
CA PRO A 286 -8.13 7.42 28.86
C PRO A 286 -7.87 7.55 30.37
N GLY A 287 -8.89 7.41 31.23
CA GLY A 287 -8.81 7.73 32.65
C GLY A 287 -7.74 6.97 33.43
N HIS A 288 -7.54 5.70 33.15
CA HIS A 288 -6.46 4.88 33.74
C HIS A 288 -5.33 4.63 32.77
N LEU A 289 -5.62 4.48 31.47
CA LEU A 289 -4.63 4.15 30.47
C LEU A 289 -4.93 4.88 29.16
N SER A 290 -3.97 5.67 28.68
CA SER A 290 -4.05 6.32 27.37
C SER A 290 -3.76 5.33 26.23
N LEU A 291 -4.47 5.47 25.11
CA LEU A 291 -4.28 4.63 23.93
C LEU A 291 -4.10 5.47 22.66
N VAL A 292 -2.99 5.26 21.96
CA VAL A 292 -2.76 5.79 20.61
C VAL A 292 -2.74 4.62 19.63
N GLY A 293 -3.61 4.68 18.63
CA GLY A 293 -3.67 3.72 17.55
C GLY A 293 -2.89 4.15 16.31
N PHE A 294 -2.99 3.32 15.27
CA PHE A 294 -2.42 3.57 13.96
C PHE A 294 -3.47 3.24 12.89
N ASP A 295 -3.45 3.96 11.78
CA ASP A 295 -4.47 3.95 10.73
C ASP A 295 -5.81 4.54 11.19
N ASP A 296 -6.23 5.62 10.55
CA ASP A 296 -7.50 6.29 10.85
C ASP A 296 -8.66 5.58 10.14
N GLN A 297 -9.11 4.47 10.73
CA GLN A 297 -10.26 3.72 10.24
C GLN A 297 -11.59 4.26 10.79
N ASP A 298 -12.68 4.04 10.09
CA ASP A 298 -14.02 4.55 10.43
C ASP A 298 -14.42 4.21 11.88
N TRP A 299 -14.15 2.98 12.33
CA TRP A 299 -14.50 2.54 13.68
C TRP A 299 -13.83 3.37 14.78
N ALA A 300 -12.63 3.93 14.53
CA ALA A 300 -11.91 4.76 15.49
C ALA A 300 -12.69 6.05 15.87
N THR A 301 -13.61 6.47 15.02
CA THR A 301 -14.49 7.61 15.26
C THR A 301 -15.84 7.25 15.88
N LEU A 302 -16.23 5.97 15.79
CA LEU A 302 -17.54 5.46 16.23
C LEU A 302 -17.54 4.95 17.67
N VAL A 303 -16.37 4.55 18.17
CA VAL A 303 -16.21 4.07 19.56
C VAL A 303 -16.17 5.22 20.58
N ARG A 304 -16.29 4.87 21.86
CA ARG A 304 -16.08 5.80 22.98
C ARG A 304 -15.06 5.19 23.96
N PRO A 305 -14.01 5.95 24.26
CA PRO A 305 -13.59 7.23 23.66
C PRO A 305 -13.22 7.09 22.18
N ARG A 306 -13.35 8.17 21.38
CA ARG A 306 -12.85 8.20 20.01
C ARG A 306 -11.33 8.08 20.03
N LEU A 307 -10.80 7.22 19.15
CA LEU A 307 -9.39 6.86 19.21
C LEU A 307 -8.49 7.93 18.60
N THR A 308 -7.48 8.36 19.34
CA THR A 308 -6.32 9.10 18.86
C THR A 308 -5.46 8.17 18.02
N VAL A 309 -5.12 8.55 16.79
CA VAL A 309 -4.41 7.67 15.84
C VAL A 309 -3.36 8.41 15.03
N VAL A 310 -2.38 7.68 14.52
CA VAL A 310 -1.54 8.16 13.42
C VAL A 310 -2.20 7.76 12.10
N GLU A 311 -2.56 8.75 11.30
CA GLU A 311 -3.11 8.55 9.96
C GLU A 311 -1.99 8.48 8.93
N GLN A 312 -2.07 7.49 8.04
CA GLN A 312 -1.21 7.35 6.88
C GLN A 312 -1.89 7.89 5.61
N PRO A 313 -1.17 8.61 4.72
CA PRO A 313 -1.76 9.14 3.49
C PRO A 313 -1.88 8.05 2.40
N SER A 314 -2.56 6.94 2.70
CA SER A 314 -2.61 5.72 1.87
C SER A 314 -3.13 5.97 0.46
N TYR A 315 -4.17 6.80 0.30
CA TYR A 315 -4.67 7.19 -1.03
C TYR A 315 -3.60 7.95 -1.84
N GLN A 316 -2.92 8.92 -1.21
CA GLN A 316 -1.86 9.68 -1.88
C GLN A 316 -0.63 8.81 -2.17
N LEU A 317 -0.34 7.84 -1.30
CA LEU A 317 0.70 6.83 -1.52
C LEU A 317 0.44 6.07 -2.83
N GLY A 318 -0.79 5.60 -3.04
CA GLY A 318 -1.18 4.90 -4.27
C GLY A 318 -1.05 5.79 -5.51
N ARG A 319 -1.52 7.05 -5.45
CA ARG A 319 -1.36 8.02 -6.54
C ARG A 319 0.12 8.24 -6.89
N THR A 320 0.96 8.37 -5.87
CA THR A 320 2.40 8.56 -6.04
C THR A 320 3.05 7.33 -6.65
N ALA A 321 2.69 6.12 -6.21
CA ALA A 321 3.22 4.88 -6.74
C ALA A 321 2.93 4.72 -8.25
N PHE A 322 1.71 5.04 -8.70
CA PHE A 322 1.40 5.01 -10.13
C PHE A 322 2.20 6.05 -10.93
N LYS A 323 2.37 7.27 -10.42
CA LYS A 323 3.16 8.30 -11.08
C LYS A 323 4.64 7.90 -11.21
N GLU A 324 5.22 7.30 -10.16
CA GLU A 324 6.61 6.83 -10.22
C GLU A 324 6.75 5.62 -11.17
N LEU A 325 5.75 4.71 -11.21
CA LEU A 325 5.73 3.61 -12.17
C LEU A 325 5.73 4.14 -13.62
N THR A 326 4.83 5.07 -13.93
CA THR A 326 4.73 5.63 -15.30
C THR A 326 5.97 6.42 -15.69
N ALA A 327 6.58 7.16 -14.75
CA ALA A 327 7.85 7.83 -14.98
C ALA A 327 8.97 6.82 -15.29
N SER A 328 9.06 5.71 -14.54
CA SER A 328 10.03 4.64 -14.80
C SER A 328 9.83 3.95 -16.15
N MET A 329 8.57 3.78 -16.60
CA MET A 329 8.24 3.24 -17.93
C MET A 329 8.68 4.17 -19.08
N LEU A 330 8.65 5.49 -18.85
CA LEU A 330 9.04 6.48 -19.86
C LEU A 330 10.55 6.72 -19.92
N THR A 331 11.24 6.58 -18.79
CA THR A 331 12.67 6.83 -18.65
C THR A 331 13.38 5.66 -17.94
N PRO A 332 13.50 4.48 -18.60
CA PRO A 332 14.01 3.25 -17.94
C PRO A 332 15.42 3.38 -17.35
N ASN A 333 16.23 4.32 -17.86
CA ASN A 333 17.62 4.53 -17.46
C ASN A 333 17.82 5.65 -16.41
N GLU A 334 16.75 6.31 -15.97
CA GLU A 334 16.87 7.32 -14.92
C GLU A 334 16.99 6.68 -13.53
N LYS A 335 17.69 7.42 -12.64
CA LYS A 335 17.82 7.01 -11.23
C LYS A 335 16.45 6.85 -10.60
N ARG A 336 16.29 5.76 -9.85
CA ARG A 336 15.16 5.50 -8.99
C ARG A 336 14.82 6.66 -8.10
N ARG A 337 13.55 6.77 -7.85
CA ARG A 337 13.02 7.81 -6.98
C ARG A 337 12.39 7.16 -5.75
N ASN A 338 12.98 7.42 -4.59
CA ASN A 338 12.34 7.10 -3.33
C ASN A 338 11.42 8.25 -2.94
N ARG A 339 10.14 7.94 -2.71
CA ARG A 339 9.13 8.88 -2.24
C ARG A 339 8.63 8.44 -0.88
N ILE A 340 9.00 9.20 0.12
CA ILE A 340 8.60 8.95 1.51
C ILE A 340 7.60 10.01 1.91
N LEU A 341 6.38 9.58 2.27
CA LEU A 341 5.29 10.45 2.68
C LEU A 341 5.19 10.47 4.21
N GLY A 342 4.94 11.63 4.80
CA GLY A 342 4.72 11.76 6.24
C GLY A 342 3.34 11.29 6.67
N GLY A 343 3.25 10.65 7.84
CA GLY A 343 2.00 10.46 8.56
C GLY A 343 1.60 11.72 9.35
N ARG A 344 0.39 11.76 9.88
CA ARG A 344 -0.06 12.80 10.81
C ARG A 344 -0.75 12.21 12.04
N LEU A 345 -0.57 12.84 13.19
CA LEU A 345 -1.32 12.50 14.39
C LEU A 345 -2.70 13.17 14.37
N VAL A 346 -3.74 12.38 14.59
CA VAL A 346 -5.12 12.84 14.75
C VAL A 346 -5.53 12.65 16.21
N VAL A 347 -5.43 13.72 16.99
CA VAL A 347 -5.75 13.68 18.43
C VAL A 347 -7.25 13.66 18.63
N ARG A 348 -7.74 12.74 19.47
CA ARG A 348 -9.14 12.58 19.85
C ARG A 348 -9.28 12.41 21.37
N GLU A 349 -10.08 11.45 21.83
CA GLU A 349 -10.51 11.34 23.24
C GLU A 349 -9.75 10.26 24.03
N SER A 350 -8.99 9.38 23.37
CA SER A 350 -8.37 8.19 23.99
C SER A 350 -7.05 8.45 24.70
N THR A 351 -6.63 9.71 24.82
CA THR A 351 -5.41 10.10 25.52
C THR A 351 -5.68 11.24 26.51
N ALA A 352 -5.03 11.18 27.68
CA ALA A 352 -5.11 12.19 28.73
C ALA A 352 -3.72 12.37 29.38
N ARG A 353 -3.57 13.39 30.24
CA ARG A 353 -2.35 13.57 31.03
C ARG A 353 -2.12 12.37 31.96
N SER A 354 -0.88 11.95 32.09
CA SER A 354 -0.50 10.92 33.06
C SER A 354 -0.85 11.34 34.49
N ARG A 355 -1.44 10.44 35.25
CA ARG A 355 -1.74 10.65 36.69
C ARG A 355 -0.50 10.63 37.58
N SER A 356 0.65 10.18 37.04
CA SER A 356 1.94 10.09 37.73
C SER A 356 2.84 11.31 37.48
N ALA A 357 2.32 12.34 36.80
CA ALA A 357 3.05 13.57 36.48
C ALA A 357 2.82 14.68 37.51
#